data_0f7d4dfcedc9dff5bb5579933cfe4dce
#
_entry.id   0f7d4dfcedc9dff5bb5579933cfe4dce
#
_cell.length_a   1.000
_cell.length_b   1.000
_cell.length_c   1.000
_cell.angle_alpha   90.00
_cell.angle_beta   90.00
_cell.angle_gamma   90.00
#
_symmetry.space_group_name_H-M   'P 1'
#
loop_
_entity.id
_entity.type
_entity.pdbx_description
1 polymer ?
#
loop_
_entity_poly.entity_id
_entity_poly.type
_entity_poly.pdbx_seq_one_letter_code
_entity_poly.pdbx_strand_id
1 'polypeptide(L)'
;MKILKMLWNIVSTALIVVLALIAVFNLTCYVKKQNTGEVCPTVLGHGIAVVISGSMAPEIQVDDLVVFAKKDEYGIRDVIVYEGNTYPVTHRIVAMRTDGDGKTWVTTRGDANNTDDDEFPADRIVGEVVLVIPKVGKIQTFLQSPLGMLMLMLVAVALVVSVEIGEMIRRNNIRRSRRGG
;
A
#
# COMPACT_ATOMS: atom_id res chain seq x y z
N MET A 1 12.06 -21.06 -29.36
CA MET A 1 10.90 -20.14 -29.57
C MET A 1 9.68 -20.50 -28.71
N LYS A 2 9.29 -21.79 -28.53
CA LYS A 2 8.09 -22.18 -27.72
C LYS A 2 8.25 -21.83 -26.22
N ILE A 3 9.42 -22.12 -25.63
CA ILE A 3 9.72 -21.86 -24.23
C ILE A 3 9.69 -20.35 -23.91
N LEU A 4 10.30 -19.52 -24.77
CA LEU A 4 10.33 -18.06 -24.57
C LEU A 4 8.91 -17.44 -24.59
N LYS A 5 8.02 -17.96 -25.47
CA LYS A 5 6.61 -17.53 -25.54
C LYS A 5 5.82 -17.99 -24.30
N MET A 6 6.08 -19.20 -23.82
CA MET A 6 5.45 -19.72 -22.60
C MET A 6 5.88 -18.88 -21.39
N LEU A 7 7.15 -18.55 -21.25
CA LEU A 7 7.67 -17.67 -20.21
C LEU A 7 7.05 -16.27 -20.31
N TRP A 8 6.94 -15.72 -21.52
CA TRP A 8 6.26 -14.41 -21.74
C TRP A 8 4.81 -14.43 -21.26
N ASN A 9 4.03 -15.45 -21.61
CA ASN A 9 2.64 -15.55 -21.17
C ASN A 9 2.53 -15.68 -19.65
N ILE A 10 3.40 -16.48 -19.01
CA ILE A 10 3.41 -16.63 -17.55
C ILE A 10 3.73 -15.28 -16.89
N VAL A 11 4.77 -14.60 -17.33
CA VAL A 11 5.18 -13.30 -16.78
C VAL A 11 4.09 -12.24 -16.99
N SER A 12 3.51 -12.17 -18.20
CA SER A 12 2.42 -11.21 -18.50
C SER A 12 1.18 -11.47 -17.65
N THR A 13 0.79 -12.75 -17.49
CA THR A 13 -0.36 -13.10 -16.66
C THR A 13 -0.09 -12.76 -15.18
N ALA A 14 1.09 -13.08 -14.67
CA ALA A 14 1.47 -12.72 -13.31
C ALA A 14 1.46 -11.20 -13.10
N LEU A 15 1.97 -10.43 -14.06
CA LEU A 15 1.97 -8.96 -14.01
C LEU A 15 0.53 -8.41 -14.02
N ILE A 16 -0.35 -8.94 -14.87
CA ILE A 16 -1.77 -8.54 -14.91
C ILE A 16 -2.43 -8.79 -13.54
N VAL A 17 -2.20 -9.95 -12.94
CA VAL A 17 -2.77 -10.28 -11.62
C VAL A 17 -2.26 -9.31 -10.55
N VAL A 18 -0.97 -9.02 -10.52
CA VAL A 18 -0.38 -8.07 -9.57
C VAL A 18 -0.97 -6.67 -9.75
N LEU A 19 -1.06 -6.18 -10.99
CA LEU A 19 -1.67 -4.87 -11.29
C LEU A 19 -3.14 -4.81 -10.88
N ALA A 20 -3.90 -5.89 -11.12
CA ALA A 20 -5.29 -5.98 -10.71
C ALA A 20 -5.43 -5.94 -9.17
N LEU A 21 -4.58 -6.66 -8.44
CA LEU A 21 -4.56 -6.62 -6.97
C LEU A 21 -4.24 -5.22 -6.44
N ILE A 22 -3.24 -4.54 -7.02
CA ILE A 22 -2.90 -3.16 -6.67
C ILE A 22 -4.09 -2.23 -6.94
N ALA A 23 -4.76 -2.37 -8.09
CA ALA A 23 -5.92 -1.55 -8.44
C ALA A 23 -7.09 -1.77 -7.47
N VAL A 24 -7.41 -3.02 -7.14
CA VAL A 24 -8.47 -3.37 -6.19
C VAL A 24 -8.14 -2.82 -4.80
N PHE A 25 -6.90 -2.97 -4.34
CA PHE A 25 -6.47 -2.43 -3.06
C PHE A 25 -6.63 -0.90 -3.01
N ASN A 26 -6.11 -0.17 -4.01
CA ASN A 26 -6.21 1.29 -4.07
C ASN A 26 -7.68 1.76 -4.15
N LEU A 27 -8.50 1.08 -4.96
CA LEU A 27 -9.94 1.39 -5.07
C LEU A 27 -10.66 1.18 -3.74
N THR A 28 -10.36 0.07 -3.04
CA THR A 28 -10.95 -0.24 -1.73
C THR A 28 -10.58 0.83 -0.71
N CYS A 29 -9.31 1.23 -0.65
CA CYS A 29 -8.84 2.31 0.22
C CYS A 29 -9.51 3.65 -0.12
N TYR A 30 -9.65 3.97 -1.41
CA TYR A 30 -10.34 5.18 -1.86
C TYR A 30 -11.80 5.21 -1.43
N VAL A 31 -12.55 4.13 -1.68
CA VAL A 31 -13.97 4.01 -1.33
C VAL A 31 -14.16 4.06 0.19
N LYS A 32 -13.32 3.38 0.96
CA LYS A 32 -13.36 3.45 2.43
C LYS A 32 -13.16 4.87 2.91
N LYS A 33 -12.13 5.56 2.44
CA LYS A 33 -11.86 6.95 2.80
C LYS A 33 -13.05 7.86 2.54
N GLN A 34 -13.76 7.68 1.41
CA GLN A 34 -14.94 8.49 1.08
C GLN A 34 -16.15 8.17 1.95
N ASN A 35 -16.35 6.90 2.32
CA ASN A 35 -17.54 6.47 3.03
C ASN A 35 -17.41 6.59 4.55
N THR A 36 -16.25 6.31 5.12
CA THR A 36 -16.02 6.28 6.58
C THR A 36 -15.32 7.53 7.10
N GLY A 37 -14.71 8.32 6.20
CA GLY A 37 -13.88 9.46 6.61
C GLY A 37 -12.55 9.04 7.29
N GLU A 38 -12.24 7.74 7.34
CA GLU A 38 -10.98 7.24 7.91
C GLU A 38 -9.78 7.92 7.24
N VAL A 39 -8.91 8.49 8.04
CA VAL A 39 -7.71 9.19 7.54
C VAL A 39 -6.74 8.18 6.91
N CYS A 40 -6.70 6.95 7.42
CA CYS A 40 -5.82 5.89 6.99
C CYS A 40 -6.57 4.54 6.89
N PRO A 41 -7.30 4.30 5.78
CA PRO A 41 -8.10 3.09 5.64
C PRO A 41 -7.22 1.83 5.59
N THR A 42 -7.65 0.79 6.30
CA THR A 42 -7.01 -0.52 6.31
C THR A 42 -7.81 -1.55 5.54
N VAL A 43 -7.13 -2.52 4.94
CA VAL A 43 -7.71 -3.68 4.26
C VAL A 43 -7.14 -4.94 4.89
N LEU A 44 -8.01 -5.80 5.44
CA LEU A 44 -7.60 -7.01 6.16
C LEU A 44 -6.59 -6.72 7.30
N GLY A 45 -6.76 -5.60 8.01
CA GLY A 45 -5.89 -5.20 9.11
C GLY A 45 -4.53 -4.60 8.67
N HIS A 46 -4.28 -4.43 7.38
CA HIS A 46 -3.08 -3.81 6.83
C HIS A 46 -3.42 -2.50 6.13
N GLY A 47 -2.52 -1.55 6.22
CA GLY A 47 -2.63 -0.28 5.51
C GLY A 47 -1.28 0.21 5.02
N ILE A 48 -1.32 1.26 4.21
CA ILE A 48 -0.12 1.94 3.71
C ILE A 48 -0.25 3.44 3.94
N ALA A 49 0.86 4.08 4.23
CA ALA A 49 0.95 5.53 4.33
C ALA A 49 2.22 6.04 3.66
N VAL A 50 2.13 7.22 3.05
CA VAL A 50 3.29 7.91 2.48
C VAL A 50 3.82 8.89 3.50
N VAL A 51 5.12 8.85 3.73
CA VAL A 51 5.80 9.73 4.68
C VAL A 51 6.00 11.11 4.04
N ILE A 52 5.42 12.13 4.66
CA ILE A 52 5.41 13.51 4.14
C ILE A 52 6.31 14.45 4.93
N SER A 53 6.86 14.02 6.08
CA SER A 53 7.74 14.81 6.92
C SER A 53 8.99 14.02 7.34
N GLY A 54 10.03 14.73 7.77
CA GLY A 54 11.28 14.12 8.24
C GLY A 54 11.30 13.78 9.74
N SER A 55 10.16 13.75 10.43
CA SER A 55 10.10 13.54 11.88
C SER A 55 10.68 12.20 12.35
N MET A 56 10.72 11.20 11.48
CA MET A 56 11.26 9.86 11.74
C MET A 56 12.66 9.64 11.14
N ALA A 57 13.32 10.71 10.66
CA ALA A 57 14.67 10.58 10.14
C ALA A 57 15.66 10.21 11.25
N PRO A 58 16.72 9.43 10.94
CA PRO A 58 17.10 8.92 9.61
C PRO A 58 16.41 7.61 9.21
N GLU A 59 15.69 6.93 10.11
CA GLU A 59 15.16 5.58 9.90
C GLU A 59 14.07 5.55 8.84
N ILE A 60 13.14 6.51 8.87
CA ILE A 60 12.09 6.67 7.87
C ILE A 60 12.16 8.08 7.30
N GLN A 61 12.22 8.21 5.99
CA GLN A 61 12.45 9.48 5.31
C GLN A 61 11.24 9.93 4.50
N VAL A 62 11.23 11.20 4.12
CA VAL A 62 10.23 11.76 3.21
C VAL A 62 10.21 10.98 1.89
N ASP A 63 9.02 10.75 1.35
CA ASP A 63 8.71 9.93 0.18
C ASP A 63 8.87 8.41 0.39
N ASP A 64 9.16 7.94 1.60
CA ASP A 64 9.08 6.52 1.91
C ASP A 64 7.61 6.09 2.00
N LEU A 65 7.35 4.83 1.68
CA LEU A 65 6.07 4.18 1.88
C LEU A 65 6.19 3.26 3.09
N VAL A 66 5.36 3.47 4.10
CA VAL A 66 5.26 2.56 5.23
C VAL A 66 4.06 1.64 5.06
N VAL A 67 4.29 0.35 5.28
CA VAL A 67 3.23 -0.65 5.43
C VAL A 67 3.07 -0.90 6.92
N PHE A 68 1.84 -0.83 7.40
CA PHE A 68 1.53 -1.07 8.81
C PHE A 68 0.45 -2.12 8.95
N ALA A 69 0.48 -2.81 10.09
CA ALA A 69 -0.48 -3.86 10.42
C ALA A 69 -1.08 -3.59 11.80
N LYS A 70 -2.39 -3.82 11.92
CA LYS A 70 -3.07 -3.78 13.22
C LYS A 70 -2.58 -4.94 14.08
N LYS A 71 -2.28 -4.65 15.35
CA LYS A 71 -1.92 -5.64 16.37
C LYS A 71 -2.89 -5.57 17.55
N ASP A 72 -2.93 -6.64 18.32
CA ASP A 72 -3.73 -6.70 19.56
C ASP A 72 -3.06 -5.92 20.69
N GLU A 73 -1.72 -5.88 20.70
CA GLU A 73 -0.93 -5.19 21.71
C GLU A 73 0.22 -4.41 21.08
N TYR A 74 0.54 -3.26 21.67
CA TYR A 74 1.64 -2.38 21.28
C TYR A 74 2.56 -2.17 22.48
N GLY A 75 3.85 -1.94 22.23
CA GLY A 75 4.88 -1.76 23.24
C GLY A 75 5.69 -0.48 23.08
N ILE A 76 6.43 -0.12 24.13
CA ILE A 76 7.42 0.96 24.07
C ILE A 76 8.48 0.59 23.00
N ARG A 77 8.85 1.56 22.16
CA ARG A 77 9.73 1.52 20.98
C ARG A 77 9.06 1.05 19.69
N ASP A 78 7.82 0.57 19.70
CA ASP A 78 7.13 0.29 18.45
C ASP A 78 6.95 1.58 17.66
N VAL A 79 7.17 1.51 16.35
CA VAL A 79 6.83 2.59 15.42
C VAL A 79 5.41 2.36 14.93
N ILE A 80 4.53 3.28 15.28
CA ILE A 80 3.11 3.15 15.00
C ILE A 80 2.61 4.22 14.04
N VAL A 81 1.54 3.88 13.33
CA VAL A 81 0.70 4.84 12.61
C VAL A 81 -0.55 5.07 13.44
N TYR A 82 -0.86 6.31 13.76
CA TYR A 82 -2.08 6.68 14.48
C TYR A 82 -2.83 7.82 13.81
N GLU A 83 -4.10 7.97 14.14
CA GLU A 83 -4.94 9.03 13.60
C GLU A 83 -4.58 10.37 14.22
N GLY A 84 -3.92 11.22 13.44
CA GLY A 84 -3.76 12.65 13.73
C GLY A 84 -5.03 13.42 13.40
N ASN A 85 -5.03 14.74 13.66
CA ASN A 85 -6.21 15.59 13.42
C ASN A 85 -6.54 15.73 11.92
N THR A 86 -5.55 15.71 11.03
CA THR A 86 -5.71 15.95 9.59
C THR A 86 -5.09 14.86 8.74
N TYR A 87 -3.98 14.32 9.20
CA TYR A 87 -3.20 13.30 8.51
C TYR A 87 -2.81 12.18 9.49
N PRO A 88 -2.57 10.94 8.99
CA PRO A 88 -1.96 9.91 9.82
C PRO A 88 -0.56 10.34 10.23
N VAL A 89 -0.21 10.07 11.46
CA VAL A 89 1.12 10.36 12.02
C VAL A 89 1.84 9.04 12.23
N THR A 90 3.12 9.01 11.88
CA THR A 90 4.00 7.85 12.11
C THR A 90 5.07 8.27 13.09
N HIS A 91 5.01 7.80 14.34
CA HIS A 91 5.98 8.11 15.39
C HIS A 91 6.25 6.87 16.25
N ARG A 92 7.27 6.94 17.09
CA ARG A 92 7.68 5.88 18.02
C ARG A 92 7.04 6.06 19.38
N ILE A 93 6.54 4.98 19.97
CA ILE A 93 6.02 4.97 21.33
C ILE A 93 7.19 5.19 22.31
N VAL A 94 7.10 6.23 23.13
CA VAL A 94 8.09 6.57 24.17
C VAL A 94 7.56 6.31 25.57
N ALA A 95 6.25 6.39 25.79
CA ALA A 95 5.64 6.07 27.06
C ALA A 95 4.23 5.48 26.85
N MET A 96 3.82 4.65 27.81
CA MET A 96 2.47 4.10 27.89
C MET A 96 2.04 4.06 29.36
N ARG A 97 0.78 4.34 29.62
CA ARG A 97 0.17 4.16 30.96
C ARG A 97 -1.26 3.67 30.82
N THR A 98 -1.73 2.96 31.81
CA THR A 98 -3.15 2.58 31.92
C THR A 98 -3.76 3.36 33.08
N ASP A 99 -4.91 3.99 32.86
CA ASP A 99 -5.61 4.74 33.88
C ASP A 99 -6.45 3.82 34.80
N GLY A 100 -7.11 4.42 35.79
CA GLY A 100 -7.93 3.69 36.76
C GLY A 100 -9.14 2.98 36.15
N ASP A 101 -9.57 3.38 34.96
CA ASP A 101 -10.70 2.80 34.22
C ASP A 101 -10.23 1.69 33.25
N GLY A 102 -8.94 1.35 33.23
CA GLY A 102 -8.36 0.35 32.36
C GLY A 102 -8.07 0.84 30.94
N LYS A 103 -8.19 2.14 30.66
CA LYS A 103 -7.89 2.73 29.36
C LYS A 103 -6.39 2.99 29.23
N THR A 104 -5.80 2.51 28.12
CA THR A 104 -4.38 2.73 27.83
C THR A 104 -4.19 4.03 27.07
N TRP A 105 -3.24 4.83 27.54
CA TRP A 105 -2.79 6.09 26.97
C TRP A 105 -1.36 5.94 26.45
N VAL A 106 -1.07 6.58 25.35
CA VAL A 106 0.21 6.46 24.64
C VAL A 106 0.79 7.83 24.39
N THR A 107 2.07 7.98 24.66
CA THR A 107 2.88 9.14 24.25
C THR A 107 3.86 8.69 23.19
N THR A 108 3.91 9.42 22.09
CA THR A 108 4.83 9.15 20.98
C THR A 108 5.83 10.28 20.80
N ARG A 109 6.87 10.00 20.00
CA ARG A 109 7.82 11.03 19.56
C ARG A 109 8.40 10.61 18.20
N GLY A 110 8.56 11.57 17.31
CA GLY A 110 9.35 11.38 16.09
C GLY A 110 10.83 11.26 16.42
N ASP A 111 11.53 10.34 15.77
CA ASP A 111 12.95 10.05 16.04
C ASP A 111 13.86 11.29 15.86
N ALA A 112 13.47 12.22 14.99
CA ALA A 112 14.16 13.50 14.77
C ALA A 112 13.60 14.66 15.62
N ASN A 113 12.57 14.43 16.44
CA ASN A 113 11.94 15.47 17.24
C ASN A 113 12.60 15.59 18.61
N ASN A 114 12.61 16.81 19.16
CA ASN A 114 13.16 17.11 20.49
C ASN A 114 12.08 17.08 21.60
N THR A 115 10.80 16.99 21.22
CA THR A 115 9.67 17.02 22.14
C THR A 115 8.76 15.82 21.90
N ASP A 116 8.16 15.35 22.98
CA ASP A 116 7.12 14.32 22.90
C ASP A 116 5.83 14.90 22.35
N ASP A 117 5.03 14.06 21.73
CA ASP A 117 3.67 14.41 21.32
C ASP A 117 2.73 14.43 22.53
N ASP A 118 1.60 15.10 22.40
CA ASP A 118 0.54 15.03 23.40
C ASP A 118 0.05 13.58 23.57
N GLU A 119 -0.24 13.22 24.80
CA GLU A 119 -0.77 11.89 25.14
C GLU A 119 -2.15 11.67 24.49
N PHE A 120 -2.35 10.49 23.93
CA PHE A 120 -3.61 10.10 23.30
C PHE A 120 -3.99 8.67 23.65
N PRO A 121 -5.29 8.30 23.57
CA PRO A 121 -5.75 6.95 23.86
C PRO A 121 -5.30 5.97 22.78
N ALA A 122 -4.90 4.75 23.21
CA ALA A 122 -4.36 3.72 22.32
C ALA A 122 -5.32 3.26 21.20
N ASP A 123 -6.62 3.51 21.35
CA ASP A 123 -7.63 3.21 20.32
C ASP A 123 -7.47 4.04 19.04
N ARG A 124 -6.70 5.15 19.10
CA ARG A 124 -6.31 5.92 17.88
C ARG A 124 -5.17 5.29 17.10
N ILE A 125 -4.55 4.23 17.60
CA ILE A 125 -3.51 3.52 16.85
C ILE A 125 -4.17 2.72 15.73
N VAL A 126 -3.72 2.97 14.50
CA VAL A 126 -4.20 2.26 13.29
C VAL A 126 -3.40 0.97 13.06
N GLY A 127 -2.12 0.99 13.39
CA GLY A 127 -1.24 -0.18 13.27
C GLY A 127 0.23 0.13 13.54
N GLU A 128 1.04 -0.92 13.64
CA GLU A 128 2.49 -0.85 13.75
C GLU A 128 3.14 -0.94 12.37
N VAL A 129 4.19 -0.17 12.14
CA VAL A 129 4.99 -0.23 10.91
C VAL A 129 5.73 -1.56 10.85
N VAL A 130 5.41 -2.36 9.83
CA VAL A 130 6.01 -3.69 9.61
C VAL A 130 7.00 -3.70 8.46
N LEU A 131 6.91 -2.73 7.54
CA LEU A 131 7.81 -2.61 6.40
C LEU A 131 7.92 -1.16 5.95
N VAL A 132 9.13 -0.73 5.64
CA VAL A 132 9.41 0.56 5.01
C VAL A 132 9.97 0.32 3.61
N ILE A 133 9.36 0.94 2.60
CA ILE A 133 9.81 0.85 1.21
C ILE A 133 10.32 2.23 0.79
N PRO A 134 11.63 2.39 0.63
CA PRO A 134 12.22 3.70 0.39
C PRO A 134 11.81 4.30 -0.96
N LYS A 135 11.49 5.60 -0.97
CA LYS A 135 11.33 6.46 -2.15
C LYS A 135 10.20 6.08 -3.13
N VAL A 136 9.28 5.19 -2.76
CA VAL A 136 8.13 4.82 -3.62
C VAL A 136 6.85 5.58 -3.28
N GLY A 137 6.85 6.43 -2.28
CA GLY A 137 5.67 7.19 -1.85
C GLY A 137 5.06 8.06 -2.95
N LYS A 138 5.89 8.71 -3.78
CA LYS A 138 5.40 9.50 -4.93
C LYS A 138 4.63 8.66 -5.95
N ILE A 139 5.10 7.43 -6.20
CA ILE A 139 4.42 6.48 -7.10
C ILE A 139 3.07 6.11 -6.49
N GLN A 140 3.04 5.78 -5.20
CA GLN A 140 1.81 5.44 -4.50
C GLN A 140 0.81 6.60 -4.50
N THR A 141 1.25 7.82 -4.21
CA THR A 141 0.40 9.02 -4.26
C THR A 141 -0.18 9.22 -5.67
N PHE A 142 0.63 9.04 -6.72
CA PHE A 142 0.15 9.10 -8.10
C PHE A 142 -0.90 8.01 -8.37
N LEU A 143 -0.65 6.75 -7.98
CA LEU A 143 -1.59 5.64 -8.22
C LEU A 143 -2.93 5.82 -7.48
N GLN A 144 -2.95 6.56 -6.37
CA GLN A 144 -4.18 6.90 -5.64
C GLN A 144 -4.94 8.09 -6.25
N SER A 145 -4.33 8.82 -7.17
CA SER A 145 -5.01 9.91 -7.88
C SER A 145 -5.99 9.36 -8.93
N PRO A 146 -7.06 10.10 -9.29
CA PRO A 146 -7.97 9.68 -10.35
C PRO A 146 -7.28 9.40 -11.69
N LEU A 147 -6.27 10.21 -12.03
CA LEU A 147 -5.47 10.01 -13.24
C LEU A 147 -4.61 8.75 -13.15
N GLY A 148 -3.97 8.49 -12.01
CA GLY A 148 -3.16 7.29 -11.76
C GLY A 148 -4.01 6.02 -11.83
N MET A 149 -5.21 6.03 -11.25
CA MET A 149 -6.16 4.91 -11.34
C MET A 149 -6.58 4.64 -12.80
N LEU A 150 -6.89 5.70 -13.57
CA LEU A 150 -7.22 5.58 -14.98
C LEU A 150 -6.05 4.99 -15.78
N MET A 151 -4.84 5.49 -15.57
CA MET A 151 -3.63 4.98 -16.24
C MET A 151 -3.37 3.51 -15.89
N LEU A 152 -3.54 3.13 -14.62
CA LEU A 152 -3.40 1.74 -14.19
C LEU A 152 -4.39 0.82 -14.89
N MET A 153 -5.66 1.24 -15.02
CA MET A 153 -6.68 0.49 -15.75
C MET A 153 -6.35 0.36 -17.24
N LEU A 154 -5.91 1.45 -17.89
CA LEU A 154 -5.54 1.42 -19.31
C LEU A 154 -4.35 0.48 -19.57
N VAL A 155 -3.34 0.49 -18.72
CA VAL A 155 -2.20 -0.44 -18.79
C VAL A 155 -2.66 -1.89 -18.62
N ALA A 156 -3.52 -2.16 -17.66
CA ALA A 156 -4.07 -3.51 -17.45
C ALA A 156 -4.84 -4.01 -18.69
N VAL A 157 -5.72 -3.17 -19.26
CA VAL A 157 -6.48 -3.49 -20.48
C VAL A 157 -5.54 -3.73 -21.66
N ALA A 158 -4.55 -2.87 -21.88
CA ALA A 158 -3.58 -3.01 -22.97
C ALA A 158 -2.79 -4.33 -22.86
N LEU A 159 -2.42 -4.74 -21.65
CA LEU A 159 -1.75 -6.03 -21.40
C LEU A 159 -2.66 -7.21 -21.73
N VAL A 160 -3.92 -7.20 -21.30
CA VAL A 160 -4.91 -8.26 -21.62
C VAL A 160 -5.06 -8.37 -23.13
N VAL A 161 -5.32 -7.25 -23.82
CA VAL A 161 -5.49 -7.21 -25.28
C VAL A 161 -4.24 -7.73 -26.01
N SER A 162 -3.03 -7.38 -25.53
CA SER A 162 -1.80 -7.86 -26.13
C SER A 162 -1.62 -9.38 -26.05
N VAL A 163 -2.02 -9.99 -24.92
CA VAL A 163 -2.00 -11.44 -24.72
C VAL A 163 -3.01 -12.12 -25.64
N GLU A 164 -4.26 -11.61 -25.73
CA GLU A 164 -5.30 -12.16 -26.59
C GLU A 164 -4.94 -12.09 -28.08
N ILE A 165 -4.42 -10.94 -28.55
CA ILE A 165 -3.94 -10.80 -29.93
C ILE A 165 -2.84 -11.80 -30.23
N GLY A 166 -1.88 -11.97 -29.32
CA GLY A 166 -0.81 -12.97 -29.46
C GLY A 166 -1.34 -14.40 -29.60
N GLU A 167 -2.36 -14.75 -28.81
CA GLU A 167 -3.00 -16.06 -28.92
C GLU A 167 -3.81 -16.23 -30.23
N MET A 168 -4.53 -15.20 -30.65
CA MET A 168 -5.31 -15.24 -31.90
C MET A 168 -4.40 -15.44 -33.12
N ILE A 169 -3.29 -14.71 -33.21
CA ILE A 169 -2.29 -14.89 -34.27
C ILE A 169 -1.74 -16.33 -34.26
N ARG A 170 -1.46 -16.87 -33.06
CA ARG A 170 -0.99 -18.26 -32.90
C ARG A 170 -2.00 -19.27 -33.45
N ARG A 171 -3.29 -19.15 -33.06
CA ARG A 171 -4.38 -20.04 -33.51
C ARG A 171 -4.54 -19.99 -35.04
N ASN A 172 -4.45 -18.79 -35.62
CA ASN A 172 -4.55 -18.61 -37.07
C ASN A 172 -3.38 -19.24 -37.83
N ASN A 173 -2.16 -19.11 -37.32
CA ASN A 173 -0.98 -19.72 -37.94
C ASN A 173 -1.02 -21.25 -37.89
N ILE A 174 -1.50 -21.86 -36.79
CA ILE A 174 -1.70 -23.33 -36.69
C ILE A 174 -2.76 -23.80 -37.66
N ARG A 175 -3.89 -23.07 -37.83
CA ARG A 175 -4.94 -23.40 -38.78
C ARG A 175 -4.45 -23.35 -40.24
N ARG A 176 -3.60 -22.32 -40.58
CA ARG A 176 -3.02 -22.24 -41.94
C ARG A 176 -2.05 -23.39 -42.24
N SER A 177 -1.19 -23.76 -41.28
CA SER A 177 -0.26 -24.88 -41.41
C SER A 177 -0.98 -26.24 -41.61
N ARG A 178 -2.20 -26.44 -41.05
CA ARG A 178 -2.99 -27.66 -41.22
C ARG A 178 -3.81 -27.73 -42.51
N ARG A 179 -3.99 -26.59 -43.22
CA ARG A 179 -4.75 -26.51 -44.48
C ARG A 179 -3.86 -26.52 -45.73
N GLY A 180 -2.54 -26.32 -45.55
CA GLY A 180 -1.57 -26.25 -46.66
C GLY A 180 -0.63 -27.45 -46.75
N GLY A 181 -0.84 -28.51 -45.98
CA GLY A 181 -0.22 -29.81 -46.11
C GLY A 181 -1.29 -30.91 -46.36
#